data_b5881d4b71168b463680aa00606e2a98
#
_entry.id   b5881d4b71168b463680aa00606e2a98
#
_cell.length_a   1.000
_cell.length_b   1.000
_cell.length_c   1.000
_cell.angle_alpha   90.00
_cell.angle_beta   90.00
_cell.angle_gamma   90.00
#
_symmetry.space_group_name_H-M   'P 1'
#
loop_
_entity.id
_entity.type
_entity.pdbx_description
1 polymer ?
#
loop_
_entity_poly.entity_id
_entity_poly.type
_entity_poly.pdbx_seq_one_letter_code
_entity_poly.pdbx_strand_id
1 'polypeptide(L)'
;MKTIKRRLLIVLSFIICHLSFSEALAQTSKKEIFGDIYRTGSNYFAYPGPRAKALTKAPEGYVPFYISHYGRHGSRYMSNNEYYVTAINKLDSAQQMGILSALGEKVLGKLRIGYADAWNRDGDLSKLGAKQHHDIAHRMYERFPELLSQHLRIDAKSSTSRRVMLSMFNFCQELQSLNPALEITMDASKHDFRYVVEDLTIQPPVTPESEAYEKERSAIFEGAHNPTRLMASLFTDVQKAETFVNGRDLMEALYNVAEDLQNVPELGIELIDVFTKDELFNMWQGYNAGWLLNTGLVPGSTPYYLQQKEVLDSIVSTADKVILAGVPTATLRFSHDSSVLPLTYLLGLKEAVGASTDIKNLYKSCSIDKIIPMAANIQIIFYTSRSEERRVGKECR
;
A
#
# COMPACT_ATOMS: atom_id res chain seq x y z
N MET A 1 20.17 3.63 50.42
CA MET A 1 19.47 2.47 49.84
C MET A 1 17.99 2.75 49.86
N LYS A 2 17.49 3.48 48.89
CA LYS A 2 16.06 3.58 48.47
C LYS A 2 16.07 3.93 47.00
N THR A 3 16.50 2.93 46.23
CA THR A 3 16.53 2.96 44.79
C THR A 3 15.14 2.63 44.28
N ILE A 4 14.51 3.61 43.66
CA ILE A 4 13.80 3.49 42.41
C ILE A 4 12.71 2.42 42.35
N LYS A 5 11.49 2.85 42.43
CA LYS A 5 10.42 2.36 41.58
C LYS A 5 9.65 3.58 41.06
N ARG A 6 10.27 4.44 40.25
CA ARG A 6 9.57 5.26 39.26
C ARG A 6 9.15 4.30 38.14
N ARG A 7 8.08 3.58 38.36
CA ARG A 7 7.30 3.08 37.23
C ARG A 7 6.58 4.30 36.66
N LEU A 8 7.17 4.90 35.66
CA LEU A 8 6.46 5.74 34.71
C LEU A 8 5.29 4.88 34.23
N LEU A 9 4.07 5.17 34.70
CA LEU A 9 2.87 4.65 34.07
C LEU A 9 2.68 5.45 32.79
N ILE A 10 3.47 5.10 31.78
CA ILE A 10 3.18 5.50 30.41
C ILE A 10 1.98 4.66 30.04
N VAL A 11 0.79 5.27 30.11
CA VAL A 11 -0.37 4.70 29.44
C VAL A 11 -0.08 4.77 27.96
N LEU A 12 0.46 3.68 27.44
CA LEU A 12 0.67 3.48 26.01
C LEU A 12 -0.72 3.37 25.39
N SER A 13 -1.36 4.50 25.16
CA SER A 13 -2.54 4.57 24.31
C SER A 13 -2.05 4.42 22.89
N PHE A 14 -2.00 3.18 22.40
CA PHE A 14 -1.88 2.90 20.98
C PHE A 14 -3.15 3.44 20.30
N ILE A 15 -3.13 4.71 19.98
CA ILE A 15 -4.07 5.24 19.01
C ILE A 15 -3.45 4.94 17.66
N ILE A 16 -3.69 3.70 17.24
CA ILE A 16 -3.43 3.30 15.87
C ILE A 16 -4.24 4.23 15.00
N CYS A 17 -3.54 4.96 14.17
CA CYS A 17 -4.17 5.90 13.28
C CYS A 17 -5.11 5.16 12.33
N HIS A 18 -6.35 5.29 12.69
CA HIS A 18 -7.55 5.14 11.93
C HIS A 18 -7.58 4.07 10.87
N LEU A 19 -7.71 2.93 11.40
CA LEU A 19 -8.84 2.12 11.06
C LEU A 19 -9.96 2.53 12.05
N SER A 20 -10.90 3.34 11.63
CA SER A 20 -12.09 3.63 12.41
C SER A 20 -12.85 2.33 12.57
N PHE A 21 -12.90 1.81 13.78
CA PHE A 21 -13.55 0.57 14.11
C PHE A 21 -15.07 0.72 13.95
N SER A 22 -15.55 0.41 12.79
CA SER A 22 -16.85 -0.14 12.57
C SER A 22 -16.65 -1.47 11.87
N GLU A 23 -17.05 -2.54 12.50
CA GLU A 23 -17.10 -3.93 12.05
C GLU A 23 -16.30 -4.27 10.77
N ALA A 24 -15.18 -5.01 10.91
CA ALA A 24 -14.44 -5.70 9.87
C ALA A 24 -13.91 -4.83 8.72
N LEU A 25 -13.03 -3.89 9.01
CA LEU A 25 -12.45 -2.95 8.01
C LEU A 25 -11.74 -3.64 6.84
N ALA A 26 -11.17 -4.81 7.07
CA ALA A 26 -10.48 -5.57 6.04
C ALA A 26 -11.43 -6.42 5.18
N GLN A 27 -12.64 -6.68 5.65
CA GLN A 27 -13.61 -7.49 4.91
C GLN A 27 -14.25 -6.70 3.78
N THR A 28 -14.56 -7.39 2.69
CA THR A 28 -15.31 -6.80 1.58
C THR A 28 -16.37 -7.78 1.05
N SER A 29 -17.23 -7.29 0.18
CA SER A 29 -18.23 -8.09 -0.52
C SER A 29 -18.14 -7.85 -2.01
N LYS A 30 -18.66 -8.79 -2.80
CA LYS A 30 -18.78 -8.61 -4.26
C LYS A 30 -19.57 -7.34 -4.60
N LYS A 31 -20.64 -7.02 -3.82
CA LYS A 31 -21.43 -5.81 -3.99
C LYS A 31 -20.59 -4.54 -3.77
N GLU A 32 -19.73 -4.55 -2.75
CA GLU A 32 -18.87 -3.41 -2.43
C GLU A 32 -17.81 -3.19 -3.54
N ILE A 33 -17.18 -4.27 -4.05
CA ILE A 33 -16.26 -4.20 -5.19
C ILE A 33 -16.99 -3.70 -6.44
N PHE A 34 -18.21 -4.15 -6.70
CA PHE A 34 -19.00 -3.69 -7.87
C PHE A 34 -19.47 -2.24 -7.74
N GLY A 35 -19.51 -1.70 -6.52
CA GLY A 35 -19.80 -0.28 -6.25
C GLY A 35 -18.63 0.65 -6.58
N ASP A 36 -17.40 0.14 -6.51
CA ASP A 36 -16.17 0.84 -6.88
C ASP A 36 -15.21 -0.18 -7.51
N ILE A 37 -15.32 -0.32 -8.82
CA ILE A 37 -14.63 -1.38 -9.56
C ILE A 37 -13.11 -1.20 -9.59
N TYR A 38 -12.57 0.00 -9.39
CA TYR A 38 -11.13 0.25 -9.32
C TYR A 38 -10.45 -0.45 -8.15
N ARG A 39 -11.21 -0.92 -7.17
CA ARG A 39 -10.74 -1.75 -6.05
C ARG A 39 -10.22 -3.11 -6.49
N THR A 40 -10.60 -3.58 -7.69
CA THR A 40 -10.03 -4.78 -8.29
C THR A 40 -8.55 -4.63 -8.64
N GLY A 41 -8.01 -3.41 -8.62
CA GLY A 41 -6.58 -3.13 -8.67
C GLY A 41 -5.79 -3.63 -7.46
N SER A 42 -6.45 -4.13 -6.40
CA SER A 42 -5.78 -4.69 -5.23
C SER A 42 -4.79 -3.68 -4.62
N ASN A 43 -3.48 -4.00 -4.61
CA ASN A 43 -2.43 -3.09 -4.17
C ASN A 43 -2.17 -1.92 -5.14
N TYR A 44 -2.70 -1.95 -6.38
CA TYR A 44 -2.68 -0.81 -7.31
C TYR A 44 -3.84 0.16 -7.06
N PHE A 45 -4.77 -0.17 -6.17
CA PHE A 45 -5.86 0.75 -5.85
C PHE A 45 -5.30 2.09 -5.37
N ALA A 46 -5.67 3.17 -6.04
CA ALA A 46 -5.22 4.52 -5.67
C ALA A 46 -5.74 4.89 -4.28
N TYR A 47 -4.93 5.60 -3.49
CA TYR A 47 -5.32 5.99 -2.14
C TYR A 47 -6.64 6.78 -2.13
N PRO A 48 -7.71 6.25 -1.51
CA PRO A 48 -9.02 6.89 -1.58
C PRO A 48 -9.19 8.06 -0.59
N GLY A 49 -8.13 8.44 0.13
CA GLY A 49 -8.20 9.34 1.25
C GLY A 49 -8.63 8.65 2.55
N PRO A 50 -8.71 9.39 3.67
CA PRO A 50 -9.12 8.84 4.95
C PRO A 50 -10.60 8.42 4.90
N ARG A 51 -10.87 7.17 5.27
CA ARG A 51 -12.24 6.63 5.33
C ARG A 51 -12.96 6.99 6.63
N ALA A 52 -12.22 7.39 7.64
CA ALA A 52 -12.76 7.73 8.95
C ALA A 52 -13.51 9.07 8.92
N LYS A 53 -14.78 9.04 9.31
CA LYS A 53 -15.60 10.26 9.45
C LYS A 53 -15.20 11.09 10.66
N ALA A 54 -14.67 10.46 11.70
CA ALA A 54 -14.19 11.10 12.91
C ALA A 54 -12.94 10.39 13.43
N LEU A 55 -11.94 11.16 13.82
CA LEU A 55 -10.71 10.65 14.41
C LEU A 55 -10.87 10.57 15.93
N THR A 56 -10.32 9.55 16.57
CA THR A 56 -10.27 9.46 18.04
C THR A 56 -9.52 10.67 18.56
N LYS A 57 -10.12 11.38 19.52
CA LYS A 57 -9.47 12.51 20.18
C LYS A 57 -8.36 12.03 21.11
N ALA A 58 -7.37 12.91 21.37
CA ALA A 58 -6.40 12.65 22.44
C ALA A 58 -7.13 12.42 23.78
N PRO A 59 -6.62 11.56 24.66
CA PRO A 59 -7.15 11.43 26.02
C PRO A 59 -7.14 12.79 26.74
N GLU A 60 -8.10 13.03 27.60
CA GLU A 60 -8.18 14.30 28.34
C GLU A 60 -6.93 14.50 29.20
N GLY A 61 -6.34 15.70 29.13
CA GLY A 61 -5.11 16.05 29.85
C GLY A 61 -3.84 15.56 29.20
N TYR A 62 -3.89 14.94 28.01
CA TYR A 62 -2.71 14.48 27.26
C TYR A 62 -2.49 15.31 25.99
N VAL A 63 -1.23 15.42 25.60
CA VAL A 63 -0.80 16.06 24.35
C VAL A 63 0.10 15.12 23.55
N PRO A 64 0.09 15.22 22.19
CA PRO A 64 0.98 14.42 21.37
C PRO A 64 2.44 14.77 21.67
N PHE A 65 3.26 13.75 21.81
CA PHE A 65 4.67 13.87 22.20
C PHE A 65 5.61 13.28 21.14
N TYR A 66 5.22 12.18 20.51
CA TYR A 66 5.99 11.52 19.49
C TYR A 66 5.10 10.91 18.42
N ILE A 67 5.46 11.10 17.16
CA ILE A 67 4.82 10.47 16.00
C ILE A 67 5.80 9.49 15.35
N SER A 68 5.42 8.22 15.25
CA SER A 68 6.09 7.23 14.43
C SER A 68 5.23 6.91 13.21
N HIS A 69 5.67 7.36 12.03
CA HIS A 69 4.99 7.13 10.75
C HIS A 69 5.71 6.03 9.97
N TYR A 70 4.94 5.12 9.39
CA TYR A 70 5.43 4.12 8.45
C TYR A 70 4.49 4.06 7.25
N GLY A 71 4.97 4.46 6.07
CA GLY A 71 4.14 4.62 4.88
C GLY A 71 4.66 3.84 3.67
N ARG A 72 3.72 3.42 2.82
CA ARG A 72 3.97 2.94 1.47
C ARG A 72 4.19 4.14 0.54
N HIS A 73 4.98 3.96 -0.54
CA HIS A 73 5.05 4.95 -1.63
C HIS A 73 3.66 5.26 -2.21
N GLY A 74 3.51 6.41 -2.83
CA GLY A 74 2.29 6.85 -3.52
C GLY A 74 2.02 6.11 -4.83
N SER A 75 0.94 6.50 -5.49
CA SER A 75 0.59 6.05 -6.86
C SER A 75 1.79 6.16 -7.80
N ARG A 76 1.93 5.19 -8.67
CA ARG A 76 3.11 5.03 -9.54
C ARG A 76 2.75 4.40 -10.87
N TYR A 77 3.63 4.53 -11.83
CA TYR A 77 3.61 3.74 -13.05
C TYR A 77 3.86 2.26 -12.75
N MET A 78 3.48 1.38 -13.67
CA MET A 78 3.75 -0.06 -13.58
C MET A 78 5.22 -0.34 -13.29
N SER A 79 5.53 -1.45 -12.62
CA SER A 79 6.91 -1.82 -12.26
C SER A 79 7.77 -2.15 -13.47
N ASN A 80 7.14 -2.62 -14.56
CA ASN A 80 7.72 -2.76 -15.88
C ASN A 80 6.62 -2.54 -16.94
N ASN A 81 7.02 -2.23 -18.16
CA ASN A 81 6.10 -1.95 -19.27
C ASN A 81 5.78 -3.18 -20.14
N GLU A 82 6.12 -4.40 -19.67
CA GLU A 82 5.94 -5.64 -20.42
C GLU A 82 4.49 -5.91 -20.79
N TYR A 83 3.55 -5.59 -19.89
CA TYR A 83 2.12 -5.74 -20.15
C TYR A 83 1.63 -4.83 -21.29
N TYR A 84 2.11 -3.59 -21.35
CA TYR A 84 1.83 -2.71 -22.49
C TYR A 84 2.38 -3.29 -23.79
N VAL A 85 3.66 -3.70 -23.78
CA VAL A 85 4.33 -4.26 -24.97
C VAL A 85 3.65 -5.53 -25.45
N THR A 86 3.28 -6.42 -24.52
CA THR A 86 2.58 -7.68 -24.82
C THR A 86 1.23 -7.40 -25.49
N ALA A 87 0.40 -6.52 -24.91
CA ALA A 87 -0.91 -6.21 -25.46
C ALA A 87 -0.81 -5.48 -26.80
N ILE A 88 0.07 -4.48 -26.91
CA ILE A 88 0.27 -3.71 -28.15
C ILE A 88 0.71 -4.63 -29.29
N ASN A 89 1.74 -5.45 -29.09
CA ASN A 89 2.25 -6.32 -30.16
C ASN A 89 1.20 -7.29 -30.71
N LYS A 90 0.35 -7.86 -29.82
CA LYS A 90 -0.71 -8.78 -30.22
C LYS A 90 -1.80 -8.04 -31.01
N LEU A 91 -2.21 -6.86 -30.55
CA LEU A 91 -3.23 -6.07 -31.23
C LEU A 91 -2.71 -5.42 -32.52
N ASP A 92 -1.46 -4.98 -32.58
CA ASP A 92 -0.82 -4.47 -33.80
C ASP A 92 -0.78 -5.53 -34.90
N SER A 93 -0.43 -6.75 -34.55
CA SER A 93 -0.43 -7.87 -35.51
C SER A 93 -1.86 -8.13 -36.06
N ALA A 94 -2.87 -8.07 -35.21
CA ALA A 94 -4.25 -8.24 -35.61
C ALA A 94 -4.75 -7.07 -36.47
N GLN A 95 -4.34 -5.83 -36.17
CA GLN A 95 -4.63 -4.64 -36.96
C GLN A 95 -4.08 -4.78 -38.38
N GLN A 96 -2.81 -5.18 -38.52
CA GLN A 96 -2.17 -5.41 -39.81
C GLN A 96 -2.88 -6.50 -40.64
N MET A 97 -3.49 -7.48 -39.98
CA MET A 97 -4.25 -8.53 -40.63
C MET A 97 -5.73 -8.14 -40.93
N GLY A 98 -6.15 -6.94 -40.47
CA GLY A 98 -7.52 -6.46 -40.68
C GLY A 98 -8.58 -7.21 -39.88
N ILE A 99 -8.21 -7.81 -38.74
CA ILE A 99 -9.10 -8.61 -37.90
C ILE A 99 -9.39 -8.00 -36.52
N LEU A 100 -9.01 -6.74 -36.27
CA LEU A 100 -9.48 -6.04 -35.09
C LEU A 100 -10.93 -5.60 -35.24
N SER A 101 -11.68 -5.70 -34.14
CA SER A 101 -12.99 -5.07 -34.01
C SER A 101 -12.84 -3.57 -33.76
N ALA A 102 -13.97 -2.82 -33.87
CA ALA A 102 -13.97 -1.40 -33.50
C ALA A 102 -13.56 -1.16 -32.03
N LEU A 103 -13.85 -2.10 -31.12
CA LEU A 103 -13.37 -2.06 -29.74
C LEU A 103 -11.85 -2.32 -29.68
N GLY A 104 -11.37 -3.32 -30.42
CA GLY A 104 -9.93 -3.64 -30.49
C GLY A 104 -9.09 -2.45 -30.96
N GLU A 105 -9.56 -1.71 -31.98
CA GLU A 105 -8.90 -0.49 -32.45
C GLU A 105 -8.83 0.60 -31.36
N LYS A 106 -9.94 0.81 -30.62
CA LYS A 106 -9.98 1.78 -29.51
C LYS A 106 -9.01 1.38 -28.39
N VAL A 107 -8.99 0.09 -28.03
CA VAL A 107 -8.10 -0.45 -26.99
C VAL A 107 -6.65 -0.24 -27.40
N LEU A 108 -6.28 -0.60 -28.63
CA LEU A 108 -4.92 -0.40 -29.14
C LEU A 108 -4.52 1.09 -29.13
N GLY A 109 -5.42 1.99 -29.51
CA GLY A 109 -5.19 3.44 -29.43
C GLY A 109 -4.91 3.92 -27.99
N LYS A 110 -5.73 3.49 -27.03
CA LYS A 110 -5.54 3.82 -25.59
C LYS A 110 -4.23 3.24 -25.05
N LEU A 111 -3.88 2.00 -25.39
CA LEU A 111 -2.61 1.37 -25.00
C LEU A 111 -1.41 2.14 -25.51
N ARG A 112 -1.40 2.58 -26.78
CA ARG A 112 -0.33 3.37 -27.36
C ARG A 112 -0.14 4.71 -26.64
N ILE A 113 -1.24 5.39 -26.26
CA ILE A 113 -1.19 6.62 -25.46
C ILE A 113 -0.59 6.34 -24.07
N GLY A 114 -1.09 5.31 -23.37
CA GLY A 114 -0.59 4.93 -22.05
C GLY A 114 0.90 4.55 -22.08
N TYR A 115 1.29 3.74 -23.06
CA TYR A 115 2.69 3.31 -23.20
C TYR A 115 3.64 4.47 -23.54
N ALA A 116 3.21 5.40 -24.40
CA ALA A 116 4.02 6.58 -24.73
C ALA A 116 4.33 7.44 -23.49
N ASP A 117 3.36 7.58 -22.58
CA ASP A 117 3.60 8.28 -21.32
C ASP A 117 4.41 7.44 -20.32
N ALA A 118 4.18 6.11 -20.27
CA ALA A 118 4.88 5.20 -19.36
C ALA A 118 6.32 4.88 -19.78
N TRP A 119 6.72 5.23 -20.99
CA TRP A 119 8.05 4.92 -21.53
C TRP A 119 9.19 5.45 -20.64
N ASN A 120 10.10 4.55 -20.23
CA ASN A 120 11.20 4.83 -19.30
C ASN A 120 10.78 5.35 -17.90
N ARG A 121 9.55 5.08 -17.48
CA ARG A 121 9.03 5.42 -16.14
C ARG A 121 8.69 4.20 -15.31
N ASP A 122 9.35 3.08 -15.54
CA ASP A 122 9.09 1.83 -14.80
C ASP A 122 9.15 2.04 -13.30
N GLY A 123 8.01 1.89 -12.65
CA GLY A 123 7.84 2.04 -11.20
C GLY A 123 8.08 3.44 -10.64
N ASP A 124 8.15 4.47 -11.47
CA ASP A 124 8.32 5.86 -11.02
C ASP A 124 7.06 6.40 -10.36
N LEU A 125 7.21 7.26 -9.37
CA LEU A 125 6.11 7.94 -8.70
C LEU A 125 5.32 8.79 -9.71
N SER A 126 3.99 8.65 -9.73
CA SER A 126 3.12 9.48 -10.56
C SER A 126 2.83 10.84 -9.89
N LYS A 127 2.25 11.78 -10.65
CA LYS A 127 1.79 13.07 -10.11
C LYS A 127 0.76 12.87 -9.01
N LEU A 128 -0.14 11.88 -9.17
CA LEU A 128 -1.10 11.51 -8.14
C LEU A 128 -0.38 11.02 -6.88
N GLY A 129 0.66 10.20 -7.03
CA GLY A 129 1.44 9.69 -5.89
C GLY A 129 2.13 10.79 -5.10
N ALA A 130 2.70 11.78 -5.78
CA ALA A 130 3.27 12.97 -5.13
C ALA A 130 2.19 13.72 -4.34
N LYS A 131 1.04 14.00 -4.98
CA LYS A 131 -0.10 14.67 -4.35
C LYS A 131 -0.61 13.91 -3.12
N GLN A 132 -0.69 12.57 -3.17
CA GLN A 132 -1.12 11.75 -2.03
C GLN A 132 -0.25 11.99 -0.80
N HIS A 133 1.07 12.09 -0.97
CA HIS A 133 1.99 12.34 0.14
C HIS A 133 1.92 13.76 0.67
N HIS A 134 1.73 14.77 -0.19
CA HIS A 134 1.39 16.12 0.25
C HIS A 134 0.11 16.12 1.11
N ASP A 135 -0.97 15.52 0.61
CA ASP A 135 -2.25 15.49 1.31
C ASP A 135 -2.18 14.74 2.66
N ILE A 136 -1.37 13.68 2.75
CA ILE A 136 -1.20 12.92 4.02
C ILE A 136 -0.41 13.75 5.03
N ALA A 137 0.67 14.41 4.60
CA ALA A 137 1.49 15.28 5.43
C ALA A 137 0.68 16.48 5.94
N HIS A 138 -0.11 17.09 5.06
CA HIS A 138 -0.99 18.20 5.41
C HIS A 138 -1.97 17.82 6.51
N ARG A 139 -2.69 16.70 6.32
CA ARG A 139 -3.62 16.18 7.35
C ARG A 139 -2.93 15.80 8.66
N MET A 140 -1.70 15.29 8.62
CA MET A 140 -0.91 15.02 9.83
C MET A 140 -0.62 16.32 10.58
N TYR A 141 -0.22 17.36 9.85
CA TYR A 141 0.06 18.68 10.43
C TYR A 141 -1.19 19.29 11.08
N GLU A 142 -2.33 19.29 10.35
CA GLU A 142 -3.60 19.81 10.87
C GLU A 142 -4.10 19.06 12.11
N ARG A 143 -3.79 17.77 12.18
CA ARG A 143 -4.24 16.91 13.28
C ARG A 143 -3.43 17.07 14.55
N PHE A 144 -2.13 17.35 14.43
CA PHE A 144 -1.21 17.41 15.56
C PHE A 144 -0.47 18.76 15.62
N PRO A 145 -1.21 19.89 15.61
CA PRO A 145 -0.59 21.21 15.61
C PRO A 145 0.20 21.46 16.88
N GLU A 146 -0.18 20.87 18.03
CA GLU A 146 0.54 21.02 19.29
C GLU A 146 1.98 20.52 19.20
N LEU A 147 2.27 19.57 18.32
CA LEU A 147 3.59 19.02 18.10
C LEU A 147 4.27 19.66 16.87
N LEU A 148 3.57 19.70 15.73
CA LEU A 148 4.17 20.04 14.43
C LEU A 148 4.27 21.53 14.14
N SER A 149 3.56 22.41 14.89
CA SER A 149 3.70 23.86 14.74
C SER A 149 4.89 24.44 15.52
N GLN A 150 5.60 23.61 16.28
CA GLN A 150 6.76 24.02 17.07
C GLN A 150 8.06 23.78 16.29
N HIS A 151 9.19 24.28 16.83
CA HIS A 151 10.50 23.82 16.40
C HIS A 151 10.68 22.36 16.79
N LEU A 152 10.77 21.46 15.80
CA LEU A 152 10.82 20.03 16.00
C LEU A 152 11.87 19.40 15.09
N ARG A 153 12.63 18.46 15.62
CA ARG A 153 13.50 17.59 14.81
C ARG A 153 12.72 16.39 14.31
N ILE A 154 12.84 16.09 13.02
CA ILE A 154 12.19 14.98 12.36
C ILE A 154 13.25 14.16 11.63
N ASP A 155 13.28 12.84 11.89
CA ASP A 155 14.13 11.90 11.17
C ASP A 155 13.28 11.14 10.16
N ALA A 156 13.55 11.32 8.86
CA ALA A 156 12.86 10.67 7.77
C ALA A 156 13.78 9.70 7.04
N LYS A 157 13.33 8.47 6.85
CA LYS A 157 14.07 7.40 6.17
C LYS A 157 13.21 6.72 5.11
N SER A 158 13.84 6.35 3.99
CA SER A 158 13.16 5.61 2.93
C SER A 158 13.99 4.43 2.42
N SER A 159 13.33 3.51 1.72
CA SER A 159 14.06 2.57 0.86
C SER A 159 14.77 3.31 -0.26
N THR A 160 15.71 2.63 -0.92
CA THR A 160 16.52 3.19 -2.02
C THR A 160 15.78 3.28 -3.37
N SER A 161 14.51 2.90 -3.43
CA SER A 161 13.69 3.00 -4.64
C SER A 161 13.30 4.45 -4.93
N ARG A 162 13.45 4.90 -6.19
CA ARG A 162 13.11 6.28 -6.62
C ARG A 162 11.74 6.73 -6.16
N ARG A 163 10.70 5.90 -6.38
CA ARG A 163 9.32 6.22 -5.95
C ARG A 163 9.18 6.43 -4.45
N VAL A 164 9.92 5.68 -3.64
CA VAL A 164 9.85 5.79 -2.17
C VAL A 164 10.59 7.02 -1.68
N MET A 165 11.79 7.29 -2.24
CA MET A 165 12.54 8.52 -1.96
C MET A 165 11.74 9.78 -2.32
N LEU A 166 11.09 9.79 -3.49
CA LEU A 166 10.25 10.90 -3.91
C LEU A 166 8.98 11.02 -3.06
N SER A 167 8.41 9.91 -2.59
CA SER A 167 7.29 9.93 -1.65
C SER A 167 7.69 10.59 -0.32
N MET A 168 8.83 10.19 0.24
CA MET A 168 9.41 10.82 1.43
C MET A 168 9.66 12.32 1.21
N PHE A 169 10.28 12.67 0.07
CA PHE A 169 10.57 14.06 -0.25
C PHE A 169 9.31 14.92 -0.31
N ASN A 170 8.27 14.49 -1.05
CA ASN A 170 7.02 15.23 -1.16
C ASN A 170 6.31 15.39 0.20
N PHE A 171 6.34 14.36 1.04
CA PHE A 171 5.79 14.42 2.39
C PHE A 171 6.54 15.44 3.27
N CYS A 172 7.86 15.36 3.29
CA CYS A 172 8.71 16.26 4.07
C CYS A 172 8.64 17.70 3.57
N GLN A 173 8.57 17.90 2.25
CA GLN A 173 8.41 19.22 1.63
C GLN A 173 7.11 19.90 2.08
N GLU A 174 6.01 19.17 2.14
CA GLU A 174 4.74 19.70 2.63
C GLU A 174 4.85 20.12 4.10
N LEU A 175 5.39 19.26 4.97
CA LEU A 175 5.60 19.64 6.37
C LEU A 175 6.48 20.87 6.51
N GLN A 176 7.57 20.96 5.73
CA GLN A 176 8.50 22.09 5.75
C GLN A 176 7.83 23.38 5.24
N SER A 177 6.91 23.28 4.27
CA SER A 177 6.16 24.43 3.75
C SER A 177 5.15 24.96 4.77
N LEU A 178 4.53 24.07 5.55
CA LEU A 178 3.57 24.41 6.61
C LEU A 178 4.26 24.98 7.86
N ASN A 179 5.45 24.49 8.18
CA ASN A 179 6.27 25.00 9.27
C ASN A 179 7.77 25.02 8.91
N PRO A 180 8.32 26.13 8.46
CA PRO A 180 9.74 26.26 8.13
C PRO A 180 10.71 26.07 9.30
N ALA A 181 10.23 26.08 10.55
CA ALA A 181 11.04 25.85 11.75
C ALA A 181 11.28 24.34 12.03
N LEU A 182 10.71 23.43 11.25
CA LEU A 182 11.00 22.00 11.35
C LEU A 182 12.40 21.70 10.84
N GLU A 183 13.21 21.00 11.64
CA GLU A 183 14.51 20.46 11.23
C GLU A 183 14.33 19.02 10.73
N ILE A 184 14.15 18.83 9.42
CA ILE A 184 13.91 17.53 8.82
C ILE A 184 15.20 17.00 8.22
N THR A 185 15.69 15.84 8.74
CA THR A 185 16.76 15.08 8.12
C THR A 185 16.17 13.96 7.27
N MET A 186 16.71 13.76 6.06
CA MET A 186 16.25 12.72 5.15
C MET A 186 17.40 11.79 4.79
N ASP A 187 17.18 10.48 4.90
CA ASP A 187 18.14 9.44 4.50
C ASP A 187 17.45 8.33 3.68
N ALA A 188 18.14 7.88 2.63
CA ALA A 188 17.75 6.76 1.77
C ALA A 188 18.93 5.82 1.53
N SER A 189 19.80 5.66 2.53
CA SER A 189 21.01 4.84 2.43
C SER A 189 20.71 3.35 2.56
N LYS A 190 21.58 2.52 1.98
CA LYS A 190 21.58 1.07 2.22
C LYS A 190 21.92 0.72 3.69
N HIS A 191 22.57 1.62 4.41
CA HIS A 191 22.91 1.43 5.81
C HIS A 191 21.67 1.25 6.68
N ASP A 192 20.61 2.06 6.43
CA ASP A 192 19.37 2.03 7.20
C ASP A 192 18.26 1.20 6.53
N PHE A 193 18.58 0.51 5.42
CA PHE A 193 17.61 -0.23 4.62
C PHE A 193 16.80 -1.24 5.46
N ARG A 194 17.47 -2.00 6.32
CA ARG A 194 16.84 -2.99 7.21
C ARG A 194 15.85 -2.43 8.22
N TYR A 195 15.87 -1.11 8.45
CA TYR A 195 14.93 -0.45 9.37
C TYR A 195 13.69 0.10 8.67
N VAL A 196 13.65 -0.02 7.35
CA VAL A 196 12.55 0.49 6.51
C VAL A 196 11.98 -0.53 5.55
N VAL A 197 12.68 -1.67 5.31
CA VAL A 197 12.26 -2.73 4.38
C VAL A 197 12.42 -4.10 5.05
N GLU A 198 11.65 -5.07 4.61
CA GLU A 198 11.71 -6.46 5.02
C GLU A 198 13.09 -7.10 4.80
N ASP A 199 13.50 -8.00 5.68
CA ASP A 199 14.72 -8.79 5.56
C ASP A 199 14.45 -10.06 4.74
N LEU A 200 14.72 -10.00 3.46
CA LEU A 200 14.56 -11.12 2.54
C LEU A 200 15.57 -12.28 2.76
N THR A 201 16.56 -12.12 3.65
CA THR A 201 17.45 -13.22 4.02
C THR A 201 16.77 -14.22 4.96
N ILE A 202 15.71 -13.80 5.64
CA ILE A 202 14.87 -14.68 6.45
C ILE A 202 14.01 -15.52 5.52
N GLN A 203 14.25 -16.85 5.53
CA GLN A 203 13.52 -17.82 4.74
C GLN A 203 12.73 -18.75 5.65
N PRO A 204 11.44 -18.45 5.93
CA PRO A 204 10.60 -19.32 6.74
C PRO A 204 10.39 -20.67 6.05
N PRO A 205 10.19 -21.75 6.83
CA PRO A 205 10.01 -23.08 6.26
C PRO A 205 8.69 -23.18 5.48
N VAL A 206 8.77 -23.76 4.29
CA VAL A 206 7.60 -24.15 3.51
C VAL A 206 7.06 -25.46 4.07
N THR A 207 5.75 -25.58 4.22
CA THR A 207 5.07 -26.76 4.74
C THR A 207 4.16 -27.39 3.67
N PRO A 208 3.81 -28.68 3.76
CA PRO A 208 2.83 -29.28 2.84
C PRO A 208 1.48 -28.55 2.82
N GLU A 209 1.07 -27.95 3.94
CA GLU A 209 -0.15 -27.15 4.03
C GLU A 209 -0.02 -25.86 3.22
N SER A 210 1.11 -25.15 3.33
CA SER A 210 1.36 -23.92 2.58
C SER A 210 1.46 -24.20 1.07
N GLU A 211 2.04 -25.32 0.66
CA GLU A 211 2.05 -25.74 -0.74
C GLU A 211 0.65 -26.06 -1.27
N ALA A 212 -0.21 -26.65 -0.45
CA ALA A 212 -1.60 -26.93 -0.83
C ALA A 212 -2.39 -25.63 -1.08
N TYR A 213 -2.19 -24.59 -0.24
CA TYR A 213 -2.80 -23.28 -0.46
C TYR A 213 -2.32 -22.61 -1.76
N GLU A 214 -1.03 -22.67 -2.06
CA GLU A 214 -0.49 -22.13 -3.32
C GLU A 214 -1.06 -22.85 -4.55
N LYS A 215 -1.24 -24.15 -4.46
CA LYS A 215 -1.89 -24.92 -5.53
C LYS A 215 -3.36 -24.53 -5.72
N GLU A 216 -4.09 -24.34 -4.61
CA GLU A 216 -5.49 -23.87 -4.67
C GLU A 216 -5.59 -22.45 -5.25
N ARG A 217 -4.73 -21.54 -4.82
CA ARG A 217 -4.64 -20.17 -5.39
C ARG A 217 -4.36 -20.19 -6.88
N SER A 218 -3.40 -21.02 -7.32
CA SER A 218 -3.07 -21.15 -8.73
C SER A 218 -4.27 -21.64 -9.55
N ALA A 219 -5.03 -22.59 -9.02
CA ALA A 219 -6.24 -23.07 -9.70
C ALA A 219 -7.34 -21.99 -9.79
N ILE A 220 -7.48 -21.13 -8.75
CA ILE A 220 -8.40 -19.98 -8.78
C ILE A 220 -7.94 -18.99 -9.84
N PHE A 221 -6.65 -18.65 -9.87
CA PHE A 221 -6.07 -17.71 -10.82
C PHE A 221 -6.25 -18.21 -12.26
N GLU A 222 -5.90 -19.45 -12.54
CA GLU A 222 -6.07 -20.06 -13.85
C GLU A 222 -7.54 -20.11 -14.28
N GLY A 223 -8.44 -20.46 -13.37
CA GLY A 223 -9.88 -20.50 -13.64
C GLY A 223 -10.51 -19.14 -13.90
N ALA A 224 -9.93 -18.07 -13.34
CA ALA A 224 -10.38 -16.69 -13.54
C ALA A 224 -10.02 -16.15 -14.95
N HIS A 225 -8.97 -16.67 -15.58
CA HIS A 225 -8.47 -16.22 -16.89
C HIS A 225 -9.21 -16.94 -18.04
N ASN A 226 -10.50 -16.63 -18.20
CA ASN A 226 -11.29 -17.12 -19.35
C ASN A 226 -11.39 -16.02 -20.41
N PRO A 227 -10.55 -16.03 -21.46
CA PRO A 227 -10.47 -14.96 -22.43
C PRO A 227 -11.56 -15.00 -23.51
N THR A 228 -12.44 -16.01 -23.54
CA THR A 228 -13.37 -16.26 -24.67
C THR A 228 -14.21 -15.04 -25.03
N ARG A 229 -14.86 -14.40 -24.04
CA ARG A 229 -15.66 -13.19 -24.28
C ARG A 229 -14.78 -12.02 -24.73
N LEU A 230 -13.62 -11.83 -24.06
CA LEU A 230 -12.70 -10.74 -24.37
C LEU A 230 -12.18 -10.88 -25.82
N MET A 231 -11.72 -12.04 -26.20
CA MET A 231 -11.26 -12.34 -27.57
C MET A 231 -12.37 -12.04 -28.61
N ALA A 232 -13.59 -12.51 -28.34
CA ALA A 232 -14.73 -12.26 -29.24
C ALA A 232 -15.10 -10.75 -29.34
N SER A 233 -14.79 -9.96 -28.32
CA SER A 233 -15.04 -8.50 -28.36
C SER A 233 -13.94 -7.72 -29.08
N LEU A 234 -12.70 -8.18 -29.04
CA LEU A 234 -11.53 -7.48 -29.60
C LEU A 234 -11.24 -7.85 -31.07
N PHE A 235 -11.64 -9.05 -31.49
CA PHE A 235 -11.32 -9.58 -32.83
C PHE A 235 -12.57 -9.91 -33.62
N THR A 236 -12.55 -9.61 -34.92
CA THR A 236 -13.60 -10.01 -35.87
C THR A 236 -13.46 -11.45 -36.36
N ASP A 237 -12.25 -11.98 -36.31
CA ASP A 237 -11.92 -13.39 -36.61
C ASP A 237 -11.09 -13.97 -35.46
N VAL A 238 -11.80 -14.57 -34.49
CA VAL A 238 -11.20 -15.13 -33.28
C VAL A 238 -10.32 -16.34 -33.61
N GLN A 239 -10.75 -17.21 -34.53
CA GLN A 239 -9.99 -18.41 -34.91
C GLN A 239 -8.62 -18.03 -35.49
N LYS A 240 -8.61 -17.03 -36.36
CA LYS A 240 -7.36 -16.49 -36.92
C LYS A 240 -6.51 -15.83 -35.83
N ALA A 241 -7.12 -15.05 -34.93
CA ALA A 241 -6.39 -14.41 -33.82
C ALA A 241 -5.72 -15.45 -32.91
N GLU A 242 -6.38 -16.55 -32.57
CA GLU A 242 -5.84 -17.61 -31.70
C GLU A 242 -4.61 -18.33 -32.29
N THR A 243 -4.34 -18.17 -33.59
CA THR A 243 -3.11 -18.73 -34.18
C THR A 243 -1.82 -18.01 -33.75
N PHE A 244 -1.90 -16.79 -33.25
CA PHE A 244 -0.75 -15.96 -32.82
C PHE A 244 -0.97 -15.21 -31.51
N VAL A 245 -2.18 -15.16 -30.97
CA VAL A 245 -2.55 -14.54 -29.68
C VAL A 245 -2.86 -15.62 -28.66
N ASN A 246 -2.08 -15.73 -27.61
CA ASN A 246 -2.53 -16.39 -26.39
C ASN A 246 -3.54 -15.46 -25.70
N GLY A 247 -4.82 -15.86 -25.68
CA GLY A 247 -5.89 -15.03 -25.12
C GLY A 247 -5.76 -14.77 -23.63
N ARG A 248 -5.21 -15.73 -22.86
CA ARG A 248 -4.96 -15.56 -21.41
C ARG A 248 -3.88 -14.51 -21.15
N ASP A 249 -2.75 -14.57 -21.87
CA ASP A 249 -1.69 -13.57 -21.73
C ASP A 249 -2.18 -12.17 -22.12
N LEU A 250 -3.03 -12.08 -23.16
CA LEU A 250 -3.63 -10.80 -23.56
C LEU A 250 -4.58 -10.28 -22.47
N MET A 251 -5.43 -11.14 -21.92
CA MET A 251 -6.35 -10.80 -20.84
C MET A 251 -5.62 -10.31 -19.60
N GLU A 252 -4.55 -11.00 -19.19
CA GLU A 252 -3.71 -10.61 -18.05
C GLU A 252 -3.01 -9.27 -18.30
N ALA A 253 -2.43 -9.10 -19.49
CA ALA A 253 -1.76 -7.86 -19.87
C ALA A 253 -2.73 -6.65 -19.82
N LEU A 254 -3.91 -6.80 -20.43
CA LEU A 254 -4.94 -5.76 -20.43
C LEU A 254 -5.47 -5.46 -19.03
N TYR A 255 -5.66 -6.49 -18.18
CA TYR A 255 -6.08 -6.31 -16.79
C TYR A 255 -5.07 -5.49 -16.00
N ASN A 256 -3.79 -5.86 -16.03
CA ASN A 256 -2.77 -5.14 -15.29
C ASN A 256 -2.63 -3.68 -15.75
N VAL A 257 -2.69 -3.41 -17.06
CA VAL A 257 -2.69 -2.03 -17.59
C VAL A 257 -3.95 -1.28 -17.14
N ALA A 258 -5.13 -1.89 -17.24
CA ALA A 258 -6.40 -1.26 -16.87
C ALA A 258 -6.41 -0.84 -15.38
N GLU A 259 -5.89 -1.71 -14.51
CA GLU A 259 -5.84 -1.45 -13.07
C GLU A 259 -4.80 -0.40 -12.69
N ASP A 260 -3.70 -0.28 -13.43
CA ASP A 260 -2.67 0.73 -13.17
C ASP A 260 -3.08 2.13 -13.62
N LEU A 261 -3.89 2.26 -14.68
CA LEU A 261 -4.28 3.56 -15.25
C LEU A 261 -4.96 4.51 -14.26
N GLN A 262 -5.60 4.00 -13.21
CA GLN A 262 -6.12 4.83 -12.11
C GLN A 262 -5.04 5.63 -11.36
N ASN A 263 -3.78 5.23 -11.50
CA ASN A 263 -2.62 5.88 -10.86
C ASN A 263 -2.03 7.03 -11.68
N VAL A 264 -2.50 7.21 -12.91
CA VAL A 264 -2.12 8.29 -13.83
C VAL A 264 -3.35 8.97 -14.47
N PRO A 265 -4.30 9.46 -13.64
CA PRO A 265 -5.60 9.94 -14.11
C PRO A 265 -5.52 11.14 -15.06
N GLU A 266 -4.39 11.86 -15.08
CA GLU A 266 -4.14 12.96 -15.99
C GLU A 266 -4.11 12.55 -17.48
N LEU A 267 -3.93 11.27 -17.78
CA LEU A 267 -3.98 10.77 -19.15
C LEU A 267 -5.41 10.79 -19.72
N GLY A 268 -6.43 10.77 -18.86
CA GLY A 268 -7.83 10.77 -19.27
C GLY A 268 -8.23 9.52 -20.09
N ILE A 269 -7.51 8.41 -19.92
CA ILE A 269 -7.80 7.12 -20.56
C ILE A 269 -8.12 6.05 -19.54
N GLU A 270 -9.05 5.17 -19.86
CA GLU A 270 -9.46 4.02 -19.05
C GLU A 270 -9.56 2.78 -19.93
N LEU A 271 -9.24 1.62 -19.36
CA LEU A 271 -9.40 0.30 -20.01
C LEU A 271 -10.22 -0.66 -19.17
N ILE A 272 -10.66 -0.24 -17.98
CA ILE A 272 -11.45 -1.06 -17.08
C ILE A 272 -12.80 -1.49 -17.71
N ASP A 273 -13.35 -0.65 -18.60
CA ASP A 273 -14.59 -0.86 -19.35
C ASP A 273 -14.50 -1.98 -20.43
N VAL A 274 -13.31 -2.44 -20.72
CA VAL A 274 -13.07 -3.58 -21.64
C VAL A 274 -13.50 -4.90 -21.00
N PHE A 275 -13.53 -4.96 -19.69
CA PHE A 275 -13.91 -6.12 -18.90
C PHE A 275 -15.33 -6.02 -18.35
N THR A 276 -15.95 -7.18 -18.10
CA THR A 276 -17.13 -7.25 -17.25
C THR A 276 -16.71 -7.17 -15.77
N LYS A 277 -17.63 -6.70 -14.91
CA LYS A 277 -17.35 -6.67 -13.45
C LYS A 277 -17.06 -8.06 -12.88
N ASP A 278 -17.66 -9.10 -13.42
CA ASP A 278 -17.41 -10.48 -12.99
C ASP A 278 -16.00 -10.96 -13.39
N GLU A 279 -15.52 -10.62 -14.58
CA GLU A 279 -14.15 -10.92 -15.01
C GLU A 279 -13.14 -10.24 -14.09
N LEU A 280 -13.29 -8.93 -13.86
CA LEU A 280 -12.42 -8.18 -12.95
C LEU A 280 -12.43 -8.76 -11.54
N PHE A 281 -13.61 -9.06 -10.99
CA PHE A 281 -13.75 -9.64 -9.66
C PHE A 281 -13.09 -11.02 -9.57
N ASN A 282 -13.27 -11.88 -10.57
CA ASN A 282 -12.70 -13.22 -10.57
C ASN A 282 -11.15 -13.18 -10.64
N MET A 283 -10.59 -12.32 -11.50
CA MET A 283 -9.13 -12.12 -11.58
C MET A 283 -8.59 -11.55 -10.27
N TRP A 284 -9.25 -10.51 -9.73
CA TRP A 284 -8.86 -9.88 -8.47
C TRP A 284 -8.80 -10.85 -7.29
N GLN A 285 -9.70 -11.84 -7.19
CA GLN A 285 -9.67 -12.83 -6.10
C GLN A 285 -8.34 -13.58 -6.03
N GLY A 286 -7.78 -13.97 -7.18
CA GLY A 286 -6.47 -14.63 -7.25
C GLY A 286 -5.33 -13.72 -6.77
N TYR A 287 -5.34 -12.44 -7.16
CA TYR A 287 -4.36 -11.45 -6.69
C TYR A 287 -4.50 -11.17 -5.19
N ASN A 288 -5.73 -11.01 -4.69
CA ASN A 288 -5.99 -10.81 -3.26
C ASN A 288 -5.49 -12.00 -2.43
N ALA A 289 -5.79 -13.22 -2.84
CA ALA A 289 -5.31 -14.43 -2.18
C ALA A 289 -3.77 -14.54 -2.23
N GLY A 290 -3.17 -14.24 -3.39
CA GLY A 290 -1.72 -14.25 -3.56
C GLY A 290 -1.00 -13.33 -2.59
N TRP A 291 -1.47 -12.10 -2.40
CA TRP A 291 -0.89 -11.17 -1.42
C TRP A 291 -0.93 -11.72 0.01
N LEU A 292 -2.05 -12.30 0.41
CA LEU A 292 -2.24 -12.83 1.77
C LEU A 292 -1.38 -14.07 2.03
N LEU A 293 -1.27 -14.97 1.04
CA LEU A 293 -0.41 -16.16 1.12
C LEU A 293 1.07 -15.80 1.09
N ASN A 294 1.49 -14.97 0.14
CA ASN A 294 2.88 -14.54 -0.01
C ASN A 294 3.39 -13.69 1.18
N THR A 295 2.49 -13.19 2.01
CA THR A 295 2.85 -12.49 3.24
C THR A 295 2.78 -13.40 4.47
N GLY A 296 2.15 -14.56 4.36
CA GLY A 296 1.99 -15.51 5.47
C GLY A 296 0.83 -15.15 6.41
N LEU A 297 -0.21 -14.48 5.89
CA LEU A 297 -1.35 -14.01 6.70
C LEU A 297 -2.51 -15.00 6.73
N VAL A 298 -2.46 -16.05 5.91
CA VAL A 298 -3.38 -17.18 5.97
C VAL A 298 -2.86 -18.18 7.00
N PRO A 299 -3.66 -18.59 8.00
CA PRO A 299 -3.22 -19.58 8.98
C PRO A 299 -2.73 -20.87 8.30
N GLY A 300 -1.53 -21.32 8.63
CA GLY A 300 -0.87 -22.47 8.00
C GLY A 300 -0.05 -22.14 6.73
N SER A 301 -0.13 -20.93 6.19
CA SER A 301 0.76 -20.51 5.11
C SER A 301 2.17 -20.20 5.61
N THR A 302 3.15 -20.15 4.69
CA THR A 302 4.55 -19.82 5.04
C THR A 302 4.63 -18.43 5.66
N PRO A 303 5.16 -18.28 6.91
CA PRO A 303 5.06 -17.05 7.68
C PRO A 303 6.07 -15.97 7.24
N TYR A 304 5.99 -15.51 6.00
CA TYR A 304 6.89 -14.47 5.46
C TYR A 304 6.78 -13.12 6.17
N TYR A 305 5.71 -12.85 6.93
CA TYR A 305 5.62 -11.67 7.79
C TYR A 305 6.77 -11.55 8.80
N LEU A 306 7.46 -12.65 9.13
CA LEU A 306 8.64 -12.65 10.00
C LEU A 306 9.81 -11.83 9.41
N GLN A 307 9.87 -11.68 8.09
CA GLN A 307 10.86 -10.83 7.42
C GLN A 307 10.76 -9.35 7.84
N GLN A 308 9.60 -8.94 8.37
CA GLN A 308 9.36 -7.55 8.82
C GLN A 308 9.72 -7.30 10.29
N LYS A 309 10.24 -8.31 11.00
CA LYS A 309 10.50 -8.23 12.45
C LYS A 309 11.52 -7.14 12.81
N GLU A 310 12.63 -7.00 12.07
CA GLU A 310 13.65 -5.97 12.34
C GLU A 310 13.08 -4.55 12.23
N VAL A 311 12.16 -4.32 11.32
CA VAL A 311 11.47 -3.02 11.19
C VAL A 311 10.61 -2.74 12.42
N LEU A 312 9.85 -3.74 12.90
CA LEU A 312 9.07 -3.60 14.13
C LEU A 312 9.98 -3.32 15.34
N ASP A 313 11.06 -4.08 15.50
CA ASP A 313 12.04 -3.91 16.58
C ASP A 313 12.66 -2.49 16.52
N SER A 314 12.93 -1.98 15.32
CA SER A 314 13.42 -0.60 15.11
C SER A 314 12.38 0.46 15.52
N ILE A 315 11.10 0.24 15.20
CA ILE A 315 10.03 1.16 15.60
C ILE A 315 9.92 1.21 17.12
N VAL A 316 9.90 0.05 17.78
CA VAL A 316 9.78 -0.05 19.24
C VAL A 316 11.01 0.55 19.93
N SER A 317 12.23 0.16 19.52
CA SER A 317 13.46 0.67 20.13
C SER A 317 13.65 2.18 19.94
N THR A 318 13.18 2.72 18.81
CA THR A 318 13.21 4.17 18.58
C THR A 318 12.22 4.87 19.53
N ALA A 319 11.01 4.33 19.69
CA ALA A 319 10.04 4.86 20.64
C ALA A 319 10.57 4.87 22.07
N ASP A 320 11.19 3.78 22.52
CA ASP A 320 11.81 3.70 23.85
C ASP A 320 12.88 4.78 24.05
N LYS A 321 13.76 5.00 23.06
CA LYS A 321 14.77 6.06 23.11
C LYS A 321 14.17 7.45 23.20
N VAL A 322 13.12 7.73 22.42
CA VAL A 322 12.43 9.03 22.44
C VAL A 322 11.76 9.26 23.80
N ILE A 323 11.09 8.24 24.33
CA ILE A 323 10.44 8.31 25.65
C ILE A 323 11.47 8.56 26.75
N LEU A 324 12.61 7.87 26.73
CA LEU A 324 13.69 8.03 27.71
C LEU A 324 14.35 9.41 27.62
N ALA A 325 14.52 9.93 26.40
CA ALA A 325 15.09 11.25 26.18
C ALA A 325 14.16 12.40 26.64
N GLY A 326 12.85 12.17 26.66
CA GLY A 326 11.86 13.17 27.07
C GLY A 326 11.78 14.38 26.12
N VAL A 327 12.26 14.26 24.88
CA VAL A 327 12.26 15.34 23.88
C VAL A 327 11.24 15.01 22.78
N PRO A 328 10.25 15.91 22.53
CA PRO A 328 9.29 15.71 21.46
C PRO A 328 9.97 15.60 20.10
N THR A 329 9.49 14.68 19.24
CA THR A 329 10.04 14.44 17.91
C THR A 329 9.06 13.68 17.02
N ALA A 330 9.43 13.47 15.74
CA ALA A 330 8.77 12.52 14.86
C ALA A 330 9.81 11.70 14.08
N THR A 331 9.47 10.45 13.78
CA THR A 331 10.21 9.61 12.84
C THR A 331 9.29 9.17 11.71
N LEU A 332 9.74 9.37 10.48
CA LEU A 332 9.01 9.06 9.27
C LEU A 332 9.74 7.97 8.49
N ARG A 333 9.07 6.86 8.22
CA ARG A 333 9.61 5.75 7.44
C ARG A 333 8.75 5.52 6.21
N PHE A 334 9.41 5.37 5.04
CA PHE A 334 8.73 5.16 3.76
C PHE A 334 9.24 3.89 3.11
N SER A 335 8.31 3.05 2.65
CA SER A 335 8.60 1.71 2.16
C SER A 335 7.62 1.26 1.07
N HIS A 336 7.30 -0.02 1.05
CA HIS A 336 6.53 -0.72 0.05
C HIS A 336 5.27 -1.37 0.64
N ASP A 337 4.38 -1.85 -0.21
CA ASP A 337 3.23 -2.69 0.14
C ASP A 337 3.67 -3.98 0.86
N SER A 338 4.72 -4.65 0.34
CA SER A 338 5.35 -5.84 0.92
C SER A 338 5.84 -5.65 2.36
N SER A 339 6.08 -4.42 2.77
CA SER A 339 6.51 -4.08 4.13
C SER A 339 5.37 -3.60 5.02
N VAL A 340 4.41 -2.83 4.48
CA VAL A 340 3.27 -2.31 5.26
C VAL A 340 2.33 -3.44 5.68
N LEU A 341 2.01 -4.36 4.77
CA LEU A 341 1.05 -5.43 5.04
C LEU A 341 1.50 -6.35 6.20
N PRO A 342 2.72 -6.93 6.20
CA PRO A 342 3.17 -7.76 7.31
C PRO A 342 3.33 -6.96 8.62
N LEU A 343 3.67 -5.67 8.55
CA LEU A 343 3.77 -4.84 9.74
C LEU A 343 2.40 -4.65 10.42
N THR A 344 1.30 -4.53 9.66
CA THR A 344 -0.06 -4.48 10.23
C THR A 344 -0.37 -5.74 11.04
N TYR A 345 0.05 -6.89 10.55
CA TYR A 345 -0.13 -8.17 11.24
C TYR A 345 0.71 -8.27 12.51
N LEU A 346 2.01 -7.92 12.43
CA LEU A 346 2.93 -7.95 13.58
C LEU A 346 2.54 -6.96 14.69
N LEU A 347 1.93 -5.83 14.33
CA LEU A 347 1.36 -4.88 15.28
C LEU A 347 0.06 -5.37 15.94
N GLY A 348 -0.43 -6.54 15.55
CA GLY A 348 -1.65 -7.12 16.12
C GLY A 348 -2.93 -6.43 15.68
N LEU A 349 -2.91 -5.76 14.51
CA LEU A 349 -4.09 -5.11 13.90
C LEU A 349 -5.04 -6.15 13.31
N LYS A 350 -5.55 -7.04 14.16
CA LYS A 350 -6.35 -8.21 13.76
C LYS A 350 -7.61 -7.84 12.99
N GLU A 351 -8.19 -6.69 13.30
CA GLU A 351 -9.34 -6.14 12.60
C GLU A 351 -9.00 -5.69 11.17
N ALA A 352 -7.72 -5.40 10.92
CA ALA A 352 -7.23 -5.09 9.58
C ALA A 352 -6.89 -6.36 8.79
N VAL A 353 -6.51 -7.44 9.48
CA VAL A 353 -6.10 -8.69 8.85
C VAL A 353 -6.91 -9.83 9.46
N GLY A 354 -7.98 -10.22 8.78
CA GLY A 354 -8.82 -11.35 9.18
C GLY A 354 -8.10 -12.68 9.01
N ALA A 355 -8.42 -13.64 9.88
CA ALA A 355 -7.93 -15.02 9.76
C ALA A 355 -8.97 -15.89 9.06
N SER A 356 -8.59 -16.50 7.94
CA SER A 356 -9.40 -17.49 7.21
C SER A 356 -8.50 -18.44 6.46
N THR A 357 -8.94 -19.70 6.32
CA THR A 357 -8.30 -20.72 5.49
C THR A 357 -9.09 -21.00 4.21
N ASP A 358 -10.23 -20.34 4.01
CA ASP A 358 -11.05 -20.46 2.80
C ASP A 358 -10.46 -19.57 1.69
N ILE A 359 -9.54 -20.15 0.91
CA ILE A 359 -8.77 -19.42 -0.13
C ILE A 359 -9.71 -18.75 -1.15
N LYS A 360 -10.82 -19.38 -1.51
CA LYS A 360 -11.79 -18.84 -2.48
C LYS A 360 -12.55 -17.62 -1.96
N ASN A 361 -12.67 -17.48 -0.66
CA ASN A 361 -13.43 -16.42 -0.04
C ASN A 361 -12.60 -15.53 0.90
N LEU A 362 -11.27 -15.51 0.74
CA LEU A 362 -10.37 -14.71 1.60
C LEU A 362 -10.78 -13.23 1.67
N TYR A 363 -11.33 -12.68 0.58
CA TYR A 363 -11.82 -11.29 0.53
C TYR A 363 -12.91 -11.00 1.59
N LYS A 364 -13.66 -12.02 2.01
CA LYS A 364 -14.67 -11.87 3.09
C LYS A 364 -14.02 -11.69 4.46
N SER A 365 -12.75 -12.05 4.60
CA SER A 365 -11.96 -11.88 5.82
C SER A 365 -10.96 -10.74 5.68
N CYS A 366 -10.33 -10.61 4.51
CA CYS A 366 -9.26 -9.66 4.28
C CYS A 366 -9.20 -9.24 2.80
N SER A 367 -9.19 -7.94 2.54
CA SER A 367 -9.15 -7.34 1.22
C SER A 367 -7.99 -6.36 1.13
N ILE A 368 -7.06 -6.65 0.23
CA ILE A 368 -5.79 -5.94 0.09
C ILE A 368 -5.96 -4.48 -0.27
N ASP A 369 -6.94 -4.15 -1.12
CA ASP A 369 -7.29 -2.77 -1.48
C ASP A 369 -7.69 -1.89 -0.29
N LYS A 370 -8.09 -2.50 0.84
CA LYS A 370 -8.43 -1.78 2.08
C LYS A 370 -7.24 -1.56 3.00
N ILE A 371 -6.22 -2.42 2.91
CA ILE A 371 -5.09 -2.43 3.86
C ILE A 371 -3.88 -1.73 3.27
N ILE A 372 -3.53 -2.07 2.03
CA ILE A 372 -2.35 -1.54 1.35
C ILE A 372 -2.68 -0.88 0.00
N PRO A 373 -3.70 -0.01 -0.11
CA PRO A 373 -3.79 0.84 -1.32
C PRO A 373 -2.50 1.64 -1.50
N MET A 374 -2.31 2.27 -2.65
CA MET A 374 -1.20 3.22 -2.84
C MET A 374 -1.18 4.26 -1.72
N ALA A 375 -0.01 4.67 -1.25
CA ALA A 375 0.19 5.60 -0.13
C ALA A 375 -0.40 5.17 1.24
N ALA A 376 -0.77 3.88 1.40
CA ALA A 376 -1.19 3.36 2.70
C ALA A 376 -0.13 3.64 3.78
N ASN A 377 -0.59 3.96 4.99
CA ASN A 377 0.35 4.29 6.07
C ASN A 377 -0.20 3.93 7.45
N ILE A 378 0.74 3.75 8.37
CA ILE A 378 0.50 3.52 9.80
C ILE A 378 1.11 4.69 10.55
N GLN A 379 0.35 5.32 11.45
CA GLN A 379 0.83 6.38 12.33
C GLN A 379 0.59 5.95 13.78
N ILE A 380 1.66 5.81 14.54
CA ILE A 380 1.61 5.50 15.97
C ILE A 380 1.89 6.80 16.72
N ILE A 381 0.92 7.24 17.53
CA ILE A 381 1.00 8.50 18.24
C ILE A 381 1.19 8.22 19.72
N PHE A 382 2.23 8.78 20.29
CA PHE A 382 2.52 8.72 21.72
C PHE A 382 2.13 10.04 22.38
N TYR A 383 1.50 9.93 23.53
CA TYR A 383 1.00 11.07 24.28
C TYR A 383 1.68 11.15 25.64
N THR A 384 1.92 12.38 26.12
CA THR A 384 2.38 12.66 27.48
C THR A 384 1.33 13.46 28.25
N SER A 385 1.30 13.34 29.59
CA SER A 385 0.39 14.13 30.38
C SER A 385 0.92 15.56 30.55
N ARG A 386 0.03 16.55 30.44
CA ARG A 386 0.39 17.98 30.68
C ARG A 386 0.96 18.25 32.09
N SER A 387 0.67 17.40 33.05
CA SER A 387 1.21 17.51 34.41
C SER A 387 2.69 17.13 34.50
N GLU A 388 3.18 16.23 33.62
CA GLU A 388 4.58 15.84 33.55
C GLU A 388 5.44 16.88 32.81
N GLU A 389 4.93 17.51 31.74
CA GLU A 389 5.60 18.64 31.08
C GLU A 389 5.95 19.76 32.05
N ARG A 390 5.05 20.08 32.99
CA ARG A 390 5.29 21.11 34.02
C ARG A 390 6.37 20.72 35.04
N ARG A 391 6.64 19.43 35.23
CA ARG A 391 7.67 18.95 36.17
C ARG A 391 9.06 19.00 35.55
N VAL A 392 9.21 18.65 34.27
CA VAL A 392 10.51 18.71 33.57
C VAL A 392 11.01 20.16 33.47
N GLY A 393 10.13 21.12 33.21
CA GLY A 393 10.49 22.55 33.16
C GLY A 393 10.86 23.18 34.53
N LYS A 394 10.61 22.51 35.66
CA LYS A 394 10.94 23.02 36.99
C LYS A 394 12.24 22.44 37.58
N GLU A 395 12.75 21.35 37.03
CA GLU A 395 14.01 20.74 37.47
C GLU A 395 15.26 21.30 36.75
N CYS A 396 15.06 22.19 35.77
CA CYS A 396 16.14 22.89 35.06
C CYS A 396 16.32 24.34 35.52
N ARG A 397 16.20 24.60 36.83
CA ARG A 397 16.59 25.92 37.46
C ARG A 397 17.61 25.72 38.54
#